data_e6b1860fd7d3beb000873e4a79d16663
#
_entry.id   e6b1860fd7d3beb000873e4a79d16663
#
_cell.length_a   1.000
_cell.length_b   1.000
_cell.length_c   1.000
_cell.angle_alpha   90.00
_cell.angle_beta   90.00
_cell.angle_gamma   90.00
#
_symmetry.space_group_name_H-M   'P 1'
#
loop_
_entity.id
_entity.type
_entity.pdbx_description
1 polymer ?
#
loop_
_entity_poly.entity_id
_entity_poly.type
_entity_poly.pdbx_seq_one_letter_code
_entity_poly.pdbx_strand_id
1 'polypeptide(L)' 'PEKEGYVHFAGIVILMALMVFVMYNDIHRIFFGG' A
#
# COMPACT_ATOMS: atom_id res chain seq x y z
N PRO A 1 3.40 -18.94 -18.72
CA PRO A 1 2.10 -18.75 -18.09
C PRO A 1 1.95 -17.36 -17.51
N GLU A 2 0.78 -16.87 -17.69
CA GLU A 2 0.48 -15.51 -17.28
C GLU A 2 0.36 -15.38 -15.76
N LYS A 3 0.15 -16.48 -15.10
CA LYS A 3 -0.05 -16.43 -13.66
C LYS A 3 1.20 -16.01 -12.90
N GLU A 4 2.34 -16.33 -13.45
CA GLU A 4 3.59 -15.97 -12.78
C GLU A 4 3.75 -14.46 -12.69
N GLY A 5 3.48 -13.78 -13.79
CA GLY A 5 3.53 -12.33 -13.77
C GLY A 5 2.44 -11.71 -12.91
N TYR A 6 1.33 -12.39 -12.84
CA TYR A 6 0.21 -11.90 -12.03
C TYR A 6 0.56 -11.86 -10.56
N VAL A 7 1.22 -12.90 -10.09
CA VAL A 7 1.62 -12.96 -8.69
C VAL A 7 2.57 -11.84 -8.35
N HIS A 8 3.52 -11.60 -9.24
CA HIS A 8 4.48 -10.53 -9.02
C HIS A 8 3.79 -9.17 -8.98
N PHE A 9 2.87 -8.97 -9.88
CA PHE A 9 2.13 -7.72 -9.95
C PHE A 9 1.28 -7.53 -8.70
N ALA A 10 0.65 -8.59 -8.24
CA ALA A 10 -0.17 -8.52 -7.03
C ALA A 10 0.66 -8.12 -5.83
N GLY A 11 1.86 -8.66 -5.73
CA GLY A 11 2.75 -8.32 -4.63
C GLY A 11 3.10 -6.84 -4.61
N ILE A 12 3.38 -6.30 -5.79
CA ILE A 12 3.72 -4.88 -5.87
C ILE A 12 2.52 -4.02 -5.48
N VAL A 13 1.34 -4.39 -5.94
CA VAL A 13 0.13 -3.64 -5.63
C VAL A 13 -0.13 -3.65 -4.13
N ILE A 14 0.05 -4.81 -3.52
CA ILE A 14 -0.16 -4.93 -2.07
C ILE A 14 0.84 -4.06 -1.31
N LEU A 15 2.08 -4.10 -1.73
CA LEU A 15 3.11 -3.28 -1.09
C LEU A 15 2.80 -1.80 -1.21
N MET A 16 2.40 -1.40 -2.40
CA MET A 16 2.05 0.01 -2.63
C MET A 16 0.85 0.42 -1.80
N ALA A 17 -0.15 -0.44 -1.75
CA ALA A 17 -1.34 -0.16 -0.97
C ALA A 17 -1.00 -0.01 0.52
N LEU A 18 -0.12 -0.87 1.02
CA LEU A 18 0.30 -0.80 2.40
C LEU A 18 1.02 0.52 2.69
N MET A 19 1.91 0.91 1.79
CA MET A 19 2.65 2.15 1.97
C MET A 19 1.71 3.34 1.98
N VAL A 20 0.77 3.36 1.04
CA VAL A 20 -0.19 4.46 0.97
C VAL A 20 -1.06 4.48 2.23
N PHE A 21 -1.43 3.31 2.71
CA PHE A 21 -2.25 3.21 3.91
C PHE A 21 -1.51 3.79 5.12
N VAL A 22 -0.25 3.42 5.28
CA VAL A 22 0.54 3.90 6.39
C VAL A 22 0.74 5.41 6.29
N MET A 23 1.01 5.89 5.09
CA MET A 23 1.18 7.32 4.88
C MET A 23 -0.08 8.07 5.22
N TYR A 24 -1.20 7.57 4.76
CA TYR A 24 -2.48 8.21 5.02
C TYR A 24 -2.76 8.24 6.51
N ASN A 25 -2.49 7.15 7.17
CA ASN A 25 -2.70 7.06 8.61
C ASN A 25 -1.82 8.05 9.36
N ASP A 26 -0.59 8.19 8.91
CA ASP A 26 0.35 9.10 9.54
C ASP A 26 -0.10 10.55 9.40
N ILE A 27 -0.47 10.91 8.20
CA ILE A 27 -0.94 12.28 7.95
C ILE A 27 -2.21 12.56 8.74
N HIS A 28 -3.11 11.61 8.77
CA HIS A 28 -4.36 11.76 9.50
C HIS A 28 -4.08 11.97 10.99
N ARG A 29 -3.10 11.28 11.49
CA ARG A 29 -2.75 11.41 12.90
C ARG A 29 -2.18 12.78 13.20
N ILE A 30 -1.36 13.28 12.31
CA ILE A 30 -0.75 14.60 12.51
C ILE A 30 -1.82 15.67 12.48
N PHE A 31 -2.76 15.55 11.58
CA PHE A 31 -3.81 16.57 11.42
C PHE A 31 -4.86 16.49 12.52
N PHE A 32 -5.28 15.29 12.85
CA PHE A 32 -6.40 15.11 13.79
C PHE A 32 -5.92 14.67 15.16
N GLY A 33 -4.92 13.79 15.17
CA GLY A 33 -4.42 13.26 16.41
C GLY A 33 -3.54 14.23 17.19
N GLY A 34 -2.98 15.17 16.47
CA GLY A 34 -2.13 16.24 17.03
C GLY A 34 -1.84 16.23 18.49
#